data_53a99d2eeae963cd5550320209533721
#
_entry.id   53a99d2eeae963cd5550320209533721
#
_cell.length_a   1.000
_cell.length_b   1.000
_cell.length_c   1.000
_cell.angle_alpha   90.00
_cell.angle_beta   90.00
_cell.angle_gamma   90.00
#
_symmetry.space_group_name_H-M   'P 1'
#
loop_
_entity.id
_entity.type
_entity.pdbx_description
1 polymer ?
#
loop_
_entity_poly.entity_id
_entity_poly.type
_entity_poly.pdbx_seq_one_letter_code
_entity_poly.pdbx_strand_id
1 'polypeptide(L)'
;MLNRAGNKEKAKRVLNENGNLSGMVGMEILYRVIAAITSVLLGAMIAGGIGVVSAVVSAPFKLFGLAGIIIAYVLITPIATLVGAIAGGAVAGPFEVARYRYYLSLRKNGIRPKVTCIFDAFDFFMQFALVTGVRMLTIMWIPVLIQFATLLLAAVVAAASRSYLAAMLLVMIGMIAALVVAAYRSYQFWPMALVQADHPQLNAEQVMERCKAMTEGRKFDLFVFDLSYLGWNILSLLTGGILSVLYVAPYKMIATAFVYEEMKGRPVMVDDIKPSTDGNGMTIAVDPKKLMGIGSTGGKKPTSHIPAASRAAGAALEGVAGMYAGSSYPLEPNQPVILGRDPAYAKIVFSQGAQKISRRHCEVMFNSQVQKYRVTDFSSNGTYVNGSRLPANSPVLLTRGTELALGDNNNIIRLS
;
A
#
# COMPACT_ATOMS: atom_id res chain seq x y z
N MET A 1 3.55 16.67 -8.96
CA MET A 1 2.11 16.57 -9.30
C MET A 1 1.84 15.26 -10.02
N LEU A 2 0.73 14.61 -9.73
CA LEU A 2 0.30 13.39 -10.41
C LEU A 2 -0.23 13.69 -11.82
N ASN A 3 0.14 12.87 -12.80
CA ASN A 3 -0.35 13.00 -14.17
C ASN A 3 -1.78 12.43 -14.30
N ARG A 4 -2.75 13.12 -13.71
CA ARG A 4 -4.16 12.69 -13.64
C ARG A 4 -4.80 12.50 -15.01
N ALA A 5 -4.54 13.40 -15.95
CA ALA A 5 -5.09 13.33 -17.32
C ALA A 5 -4.53 12.14 -18.07
N GLY A 6 -3.21 11.94 -18.07
CA GLY A 6 -2.56 10.81 -18.71
C GLY A 6 -2.97 9.46 -18.13
N ASN A 7 -3.14 9.36 -16.80
CA ASN A 7 -3.60 8.13 -16.17
C ASN A 7 -5.05 7.79 -16.52
N LYS A 8 -5.92 8.80 -16.65
CA LYS A 8 -7.29 8.62 -17.13
C LYS A 8 -7.36 8.19 -18.59
N GLU A 9 -6.50 8.75 -19.44
CA GLU A 9 -6.42 8.36 -20.85
C GLU A 9 -5.94 6.92 -21.02
N LYS A 10 -4.88 6.52 -20.29
CA LYS A 10 -4.42 5.13 -20.24
C LYS A 10 -5.52 4.18 -19.78
N ALA A 11 -6.27 4.59 -18.74
CA ALA A 11 -7.38 3.80 -18.23
C ALA A 11 -8.49 3.60 -19.29
N LYS A 12 -8.85 4.64 -20.07
CA LYS A 12 -9.81 4.53 -21.17
C LYS A 12 -9.33 3.58 -22.25
N ARG A 13 -8.03 3.60 -22.61
CA ARG A 13 -7.45 2.67 -23.59
C ARG A 13 -7.62 1.23 -23.12
N VAL A 14 -7.20 0.90 -21.90
CA VAL A 14 -7.34 -0.46 -21.34
C VAL A 14 -8.81 -0.88 -21.25
N LEU A 15 -9.71 0.03 -20.92
CA LEU A 15 -11.16 -0.25 -20.85
C LEU A 15 -11.73 -0.65 -22.21
N ASN A 16 -11.28 0.04 -23.28
CA ASN A 16 -11.76 -0.18 -24.65
C ASN A 16 -11.03 -1.32 -25.39
N GLU A 17 -9.95 -1.84 -24.82
CA GLU A 17 -9.27 -3.00 -25.38
C GLU A 17 -10.13 -4.26 -25.29
N ASN A 18 -10.15 -5.01 -26.37
CA ASN A 18 -10.91 -6.24 -26.66
C ASN A 18 -11.51 -7.00 -25.46
N GLY A 19 -12.75 -6.66 -25.06
CA GLY A 19 -13.50 -7.43 -24.07
C GLY A 19 -13.05 -7.29 -22.62
N ASN A 20 -12.12 -6.38 -22.28
CA ASN A 20 -11.70 -6.12 -20.90
C ASN A 20 -12.87 -5.59 -20.05
N LEU A 21 -13.75 -4.78 -20.65
CA LEU A 21 -14.89 -4.19 -19.95
C LEU A 21 -15.81 -5.26 -19.35
N SER A 22 -16.12 -6.33 -20.08
CA SER A 22 -17.01 -7.40 -19.57
C SER A 22 -16.44 -8.10 -18.34
N GLY A 23 -15.15 -8.40 -18.34
CA GLY A 23 -14.46 -8.98 -17.18
C GLY A 23 -14.40 -8.02 -15.98
N MET A 24 -14.14 -6.74 -16.23
CA MET A 24 -14.13 -5.70 -15.19
C MET A 24 -15.52 -5.50 -14.58
N VAL A 25 -16.58 -5.48 -15.42
CA VAL A 25 -17.97 -5.38 -14.96
C VAL A 25 -18.34 -6.62 -14.14
N GLY A 26 -17.98 -7.82 -14.61
CA GLY A 26 -18.16 -9.06 -13.84
C GLY A 26 -17.49 -9.03 -12.47
N MET A 27 -16.26 -8.51 -12.39
CA MET A 27 -15.54 -8.30 -11.11
C MET A 27 -16.28 -7.32 -10.20
N GLU A 28 -16.78 -6.21 -10.72
CA GLU A 28 -17.53 -5.20 -9.95
C GLU A 28 -18.86 -5.75 -9.43
N ILE A 29 -19.59 -6.52 -10.23
CA ILE A 29 -20.83 -7.18 -9.80
C ILE A 29 -20.50 -8.16 -8.67
N LEU A 30 -19.55 -9.07 -8.86
CA LEU A 30 -19.19 -10.07 -7.87
C LEU A 30 -18.71 -9.44 -6.55
N TYR A 31 -17.83 -8.43 -6.63
CA TYR A 31 -17.39 -7.68 -5.47
C TYR A 31 -18.56 -7.04 -4.71
N ARG A 32 -19.51 -6.40 -5.40
CA ARG A 32 -20.66 -5.75 -4.77
C ARG A 32 -21.62 -6.75 -4.13
N VAL A 33 -21.83 -7.90 -4.77
CA VAL A 33 -22.64 -8.98 -4.18
C VAL A 33 -21.99 -9.48 -2.88
N ILE A 34 -20.71 -9.76 -2.89
CA ILE A 34 -19.96 -10.18 -1.69
C ILE A 34 -20.03 -9.07 -0.62
N ALA A 35 -19.77 -7.82 -1.00
CA ALA A 35 -19.82 -6.68 -0.08
C ALA A 35 -21.24 -6.48 0.52
N ALA A 36 -22.30 -6.68 -0.25
CA ALA A 36 -23.66 -6.60 0.24
C ALA A 36 -23.97 -7.72 1.25
N ILE A 37 -23.63 -8.97 0.92
CA ILE A 37 -23.82 -10.13 1.81
C ILE A 37 -23.04 -9.92 3.11
N THR A 38 -21.77 -9.57 3.02
CA THR A 38 -20.92 -9.36 4.22
C THR A 38 -21.41 -8.19 5.06
N SER A 39 -21.91 -7.11 4.43
CA SER A 39 -22.46 -5.94 5.14
C SER A 39 -23.73 -6.27 5.88
N VAL A 40 -24.64 -7.05 5.27
CA VAL A 40 -25.88 -7.49 5.91
C VAL A 40 -25.60 -8.41 7.09
N LEU A 41 -24.75 -9.42 6.91
CA LEU A 41 -24.41 -10.37 7.97
C LEU A 41 -23.70 -9.66 9.14
N LEU A 42 -22.72 -8.83 8.85
CA LEU A 42 -21.98 -8.08 9.86
C LEU A 42 -22.86 -7.05 10.53
N GLY A 43 -23.72 -6.35 9.79
CA GLY A 43 -24.69 -5.39 10.33
C GLY A 43 -25.66 -6.05 11.28
N ALA A 44 -26.20 -7.23 10.95
CA ALA A 44 -27.05 -7.99 11.83
C ALA A 44 -26.34 -8.45 13.13
N MET A 45 -25.10 -8.93 13.03
CA MET A 45 -24.28 -9.34 14.18
C MET A 45 -23.95 -8.15 15.10
N ILE A 46 -23.55 -7.01 14.51
CA ILE A 46 -23.22 -5.80 15.26
C ILE A 46 -24.48 -5.23 15.92
N ALA A 47 -25.59 -5.13 15.19
CA ALA A 47 -26.85 -4.63 15.73
C ALA A 47 -27.36 -5.51 16.89
N GLY A 48 -27.28 -6.83 16.75
CA GLY A 48 -27.60 -7.77 17.83
C GLY A 48 -26.68 -7.60 19.04
N GLY A 49 -25.37 -7.55 18.81
CA GLY A 49 -24.38 -7.33 19.87
C GLY A 49 -24.55 -5.97 20.58
N ILE A 50 -24.73 -4.88 19.81
CA ILE A 50 -24.99 -3.54 20.36
C ILE A 50 -26.31 -3.55 21.15
N GLY A 51 -27.36 -4.21 20.65
CA GLY A 51 -28.64 -4.32 21.32
C GLY A 51 -28.50 -4.96 22.71
N VAL A 52 -27.78 -6.08 22.81
CA VAL A 52 -27.51 -6.77 24.09
C VAL A 52 -26.67 -5.90 25.01
N VAL A 53 -25.54 -5.33 24.52
CA VAL A 53 -24.66 -4.47 25.32
C VAL A 53 -25.41 -3.22 25.78
N SER A 54 -26.20 -2.60 24.88
CA SER A 54 -27.03 -1.44 25.22
C SER A 54 -28.07 -1.78 26.30
N ALA A 55 -28.71 -2.93 26.19
CA ALA A 55 -29.69 -3.37 27.22
C ALA A 55 -29.02 -3.60 28.57
N VAL A 56 -27.87 -4.26 28.59
CA VAL A 56 -27.12 -4.56 29.82
C VAL A 56 -26.55 -3.28 30.45
N VAL A 57 -25.88 -2.42 29.64
CA VAL A 57 -25.25 -1.18 30.14
C VAL A 57 -26.29 -0.14 30.50
N SER A 58 -27.40 -0.03 29.76
CA SER A 58 -28.46 0.95 30.08
C SER A 58 -29.32 0.53 31.28
N ALA A 59 -29.33 -0.75 31.66
CA ALA A 59 -30.15 -1.22 32.77
C ALA A 59 -29.96 -0.45 34.10
N PRO A 60 -28.72 -0.24 34.58
CA PRO A 60 -28.51 0.56 35.81
C PRO A 60 -28.84 2.04 35.60
N PHE A 61 -28.70 2.58 34.36
CA PHE A 61 -29.00 3.99 34.07
C PHE A 61 -30.49 4.28 33.93
N LYS A 62 -31.36 3.27 33.74
CA LYS A 62 -32.82 3.44 33.73
C LYS A 62 -33.34 3.99 35.05
N LEU A 63 -32.66 3.75 36.17
CA LEU A 63 -32.96 4.32 37.46
C LEU A 63 -32.88 5.86 37.48
N PHE A 64 -32.10 6.44 36.58
CA PHE A 64 -31.93 7.89 36.45
C PHE A 64 -32.83 8.50 35.35
N GLY A 65 -33.84 7.75 34.88
CA GLY A 65 -34.79 8.21 33.86
C GLY A 65 -34.14 8.57 32.51
N LEU A 66 -34.65 9.61 31.84
CA LEU A 66 -34.21 10.03 30.56
C LEU A 66 -32.71 10.41 30.52
N ALA A 67 -32.21 11.04 31.58
CA ALA A 67 -30.78 11.41 31.67
C ALA A 67 -29.88 10.17 31.66
N GLY A 68 -30.24 9.10 32.32
CA GLY A 68 -29.50 7.84 32.31
C GLY A 68 -29.44 7.21 30.92
N ILE A 69 -30.54 7.23 30.19
CA ILE A 69 -30.60 6.71 28.80
C ILE A 69 -29.65 7.52 27.86
N ILE A 70 -29.62 8.84 27.99
CA ILE A 70 -28.74 9.72 27.23
C ILE A 70 -27.26 9.40 27.53
N ILE A 71 -26.93 9.26 28.85
CA ILE A 71 -25.54 8.92 29.24
C ILE A 71 -25.13 7.57 28.68
N ALA A 72 -25.98 6.55 28.74
CA ALA A 72 -25.71 5.23 28.18
C ALA A 72 -25.45 5.32 26.65
N TYR A 73 -26.28 6.09 25.95
CA TYR A 73 -26.12 6.30 24.47
C TYR A 73 -24.81 7.01 24.13
N VAL A 74 -24.43 8.05 24.86
CA VAL A 74 -23.18 8.79 24.70
C VAL A 74 -21.95 7.90 24.89
N LEU A 75 -22.02 6.94 25.81
CA LEU A 75 -20.92 6.02 26.08
C LEU A 75 -20.81 4.89 25.03
N ILE A 76 -21.97 4.34 24.62
CA ILE A 76 -22.00 3.14 23.78
C ILE A 76 -21.74 3.46 22.31
N THR A 77 -22.31 4.55 21.77
CA THR A 77 -22.25 4.84 20.31
C THR A 77 -20.84 4.99 19.74
N PRO A 78 -19.90 5.71 20.38
CA PRO A 78 -18.54 5.84 19.84
C PRO A 78 -17.80 4.50 19.83
N ILE A 79 -17.96 3.70 20.87
CA ILE A 79 -17.32 2.37 20.97
C ILE A 79 -17.89 1.45 19.90
N ALA A 80 -19.20 1.43 19.74
CA ALA A 80 -19.88 0.64 18.72
C ALA A 80 -19.45 1.03 17.31
N THR A 81 -19.30 2.33 17.04
CA THR A 81 -18.81 2.85 15.77
C THR A 81 -17.38 2.37 15.47
N LEU A 82 -16.49 2.42 16.47
CA LEU A 82 -15.11 1.96 16.32
C LEU A 82 -15.04 0.45 16.06
N VAL A 83 -15.73 -0.35 16.86
CA VAL A 83 -15.79 -1.80 16.71
C VAL A 83 -16.39 -2.17 15.35
N GLY A 84 -17.48 -1.51 14.93
CA GLY A 84 -18.11 -1.72 13.63
C GLY A 84 -17.18 -1.39 12.47
N ALA A 85 -16.45 -0.29 12.55
CA ALA A 85 -15.49 0.11 11.51
C ALA A 85 -14.33 -0.90 11.39
N ILE A 86 -13.78 -1.37 12.51
CA ILE A 86 -12.69 -2.36 12.53
C ILE A 86 -13.19 -3.69 11.95
N ALA A 87 -14.31 -4.19 12.45
CA ALA A 87 -14.88 -5.47 12.01
C ALA A 87 -15.28 -5.41 10.53
N GLY A 88 -15.94 -4.32 10.11
CA GLY A 88 -16.30 -4.09 8.70
C GLY A 88 -15.08 -4.05 7.78
N GLY A 89 -14.04 -3.34 8.19
CA GLY A 89 -12.78 -3.29 7.45
C GLY A 89 -12.10 -4.66 7.38
N ALA A 90 -12.04 -5.38 8.49
CA ALA A 90 -11.41 -6.70 8.53
C ALA A 90 -12.11 -7.72 7.62
N VAL A 91 -13.43 -7.70 7.54
CA VAL A 91 -14.20 -8.62 6.69
C VAL A 91 -14.18 -8.21 5.22
N ALA A 92 -14.36 -6.92 4.91
CA ALA A 92 -14.41 -6.44 3.54
C ALA A 92 -13.03 -6.25 2.89
N GLY A 93 -12.00 -5.99 3.69
CA GLY A 93 -10.64 -5.68 3.23
C GLY A 93 -10.01 -6.73 2.32
N PRO A 94 -10.05 -8.02 2.66
CA PRO A 94 -9.51 -9.09 1.81
C PRO A 94 -10.09 -9.08 0.39
N PHE A 95 -11.40 -8.89 0.24
CA PHE A 95 -12.07 -8.81 -1.05
C PHE A 95 -11.74 -7.52 -1.81
N GLU A 96 -11.56 -6.41 -1.10
CA GLU A 96 -11.06 -5.15 -1.70
C GLU A 96 -9.66 -5.34 -2.27
N VAL A 97 -8.75 -5.99 -1.54
CA VAL A 97 -7.39 -6.30 -1.99
C VAL A 97 -7.42 -7.21 -3.22
N ALA A 98 -8.23 -8.28 -3.20
CA ALA A 98 -8.37 -9.18 -4.35
C ALA A 98 -8.90 -8.47 -5.59
N ARG A 99 -9.87 -7.56 -5.43
CA ARG A 99 -10.36 -6.70 -6.51
C ARG A 99 -9.24 -5.85 -7.10
N TYR A 100 -8.42 -5.19 -6.29
CA TYR A 100 -7.27 -4.44 -6.79
C TYR A 100 -6.22 -5.33 -7.45
N ARG A 101 -6.01 -6.55 -6.96
CA ARG A 101 -5.14 -7.54 -7.58
C ARG A 101 -5.56 -7.88 -9.01
N TYR A 102 -6.87 -8.03 -9.24
CA TYR A 102 -7.43 -8.19 -10.58
C TYR A 102 -7.06 -7.01 -11.51
N TYR A 103 -7.27 -5.76 -11.08
CA TYR A 103 -6.96 -4.59 -11.90
C TYR A 103 -5.46 -4.37 -12.13
N LEU A 104 -4.61 -4.70 -11.15
CA LEU A 104 -3.17 -4.66 -11.31
C LEU A 104 -2.67 -5.73 -12.30
N SER A 105 -3.25 -6.93 -12.30
CA SER A 105 -2.86 -8.01 -13.21
C SER A 105 -3.26 -7.73 -14.65
N LEU A 106 -4.44 -7.17 -14.90
CA LEU A 106 -4.88 -6.70 -16.21
C LEU A 106 -3.85 -5.77 -16.85
N ARG A 107 -3.26 -4.90 -16.05
CA ARG A 107 -2.28 -3.94 -16.53
C ARG A 107 -0.91 -4.53 -16.81
N LYS A 108 -0.45 -5.48 -15.96
CA LYS A 108 0.93 -6.00 -16.01
C LYS A 108 1.17 -7.01 -17.13
N ASN A 109 0.21 -7.86 -17.45
CA ASN A 109 0.47 -9.09 -18.20
C ASN A 109 -0.26 -9.18 -19.54
N GLY A 110 -1.15 -8.27 -19.89
CA GLY A 110 -2.05 -8.43 -21.05
C GLY A 110 -2.93 -9.68 -20.96
N ILE A 111 -2.78 -10.47 -19.90
CA ILE A 111 -3.55 -11.68 -19.62
C ILE A 111 -4.79 -11.28 -18.83
N ARG A 112 -5.96 -11.72 -19.30
CA ARG A 112 -7.22 -11.49 -18.59
C ARG A 112 -7.33 -12.45 -17.41
N PRO A 113 -7.24 -11.96 -16.16
CA PRO A 113 -7.47 -12.81 -15.00
C PRO A 113 -8.94 -13.23 -14.98
N LYS A 114 -9.21 -14.43 -14.48
CA LYS A 114 -10.57 -14.87 -14.25
C LYS A 114 -11.18 -14.06 -13.10
N VAL A 115 -12.47 -13.74 -13.19
CA VAL A 115 -13.19 -12.99 -12.12
C VAL A 115 -13.16 -13.76 -10.79
N THR A 116 -13.06 -15.10 -10.86
CA THR A 116 -12.95 -15.98 -9.68
C THR A 116 -11.69 -15.75 -8.84
N CYS A 117 -10.68 -15.00 -9.35
CA CYS A 117 -9.49 -14.65 -8.56
C CYS A 117 -9.80 -13.79 -7.32
N ILE A 118 -11.04 -13.29 -7.18
CA ILE A 118 -11.47 -12.62 -5.95
C ILE A 118 -11.42 -13.58 -4.74
N PHE A 119 -11.56 -14.87 -4.97
CA PHE A 119 -11.49 -15.91 -3.94
C PHE A 119 -10.06 -16.25 -3.53
N ASP A 120 -9.04 -15.86 -4.30
CA ASP A 120 -7.63 -15.98 -3.89
C ASP A 120 -7.32 -15.12 -2.65
N ALA A 121 -8.26 -14.22 -2.27
CA ALA A 121 -8.19 -13.49 -1.01
C ALA A 121 -8.18 -14.42 0.22
N PHE A 122 -8.75 -15.61 0.12
CA PHE A 122 -8.82 -16.56 1.24
C PHE A 122 -7.44 -17.12 1.62
N ASP A 123 -6.49 -17.21 0.69
CA ASP A 123 -5.12 -17.68 0.95
C ASP A 123 -4.38 -16.73 1.92
N PHE A 124 -4.75 -15.45 1.94
CA PHE A 124 -4.14 -14.41 2.77
C PHE A 124 -5.17 -13.69 3.64
N PHE A 125 -6.35 -14.28 3.84
CA PHE A 125 -7.50 -13.63 4.46
C PHE A 125 -7.17 -12.98 5.80
N MET A 126 -6.57 -13.75 6.71
CA MET A 126 -6.23 -13.26 8.06
C MET A 126 -5.26 -12.09 8.01
N GLN A 127 -4.24 -12.17 7.15
CA GLN A 127 -3.25 -11.10 7.00
C GLN A 127 -3.88 -9.82 6.46
N PHE A 128 -4.71 -9.92 5.41
CA PHE A 128 -5.40 -8.76 4.84
C PHE A 128 -6.42 -8.18 5.81
N ALA A 129 -7.14 -9.03 6.54
CA ALA A 129 -8.08 -8.62 7.57
C ALA A 129 -7.40 -7.85 8.70
N LEU A 130 -6.28 -8.36 9.22
CA LEU A 130 -5.49 -7.70 10.26
C LEU A 130 -4.98 -6.32 9.79
N VAL A 131 -4.37 -6.24 8.61
CA VAL A 131 -3.86 -4.98 8.07
C VAL A 131 -4.98 -3.96 7.89
N THR A 132 -6.12 -4.39 7.35
CA THR A 132 -7.28 -3.49 7.15
C THR A 132 -7.93 -3.10 8.47
N GLY A 133 -8.01 -4.01 9.44
CA GLY A 133 -8.48 -3.72 10.79
C GLY A 133 -7.62 -2.67 11.50
N VAL A 134 -6.30 -2.84 11.46
CA VAL A 134 -5.34 -1.86 12.01
C VAL A 134 -5.45 -0.50 11.29
N ARG A 135 -5.66 -0.48 9.97
CA ARG A 135 -5.95 0.74 9.21
C ARG A 135 -7.19 1.44 9.76
N MET A 136 -8.29 0.71 9.92
CA MET A 136 -9.55 1.28 10.41
C MET A 136 -9.39 1.84 11.82
N LEU A 137 -8.72 1.11 12.71
CA LEU A 137 -8.37 1.62 14.03
C LEU A 137 -7.57 2.92 13.93
N THR A 138 -6.52 2.94 13.12
CA THR A 138 -5.65 4.11 12.95
C THR A 138 -6.40 5.32 12.39
N ILE A 139 -7.34 5.14 11.47
CA ILE A 139 -8.12 6.22 10.88
C ILE A 139 -9.19 6.72 11.87
N MET A 140 -9.91 5.82 12.54
CA MET A 140 -11.16 6.13 13.23
C MET A 140 -11.00 6.57 14.68
N TRP A 141 -9.90 6.27 15.39
CA TRP A 141 -9.77 6.57 16.80
C TRP A 141 -9.91 8.07 17.13
N ILE A 142 -9.32 8.99 16.32
CA ILE A 142 -9.47 10.43 16.53
C ILE A 142 -10.89 10.92 16.20
N PRO A 143 -11.50 10.60 15.03
CA PRO A 143 -12.92 10.88 14.79
C PRO A 143 -13.86 10.42 15.89
N VAL A 144 -13.64 9.22 16.43
CA VAL A 144 -14.43 8.67 17.53
C VAL A 144 -14.27 9.49 18.83
N LEU A 145 -13.04 9.93 19.14
CA LEU A 145 -12.80 10.81 20.29
C LEU A 145 -13.49 12.17 20.12
N ILE A 146 -13.43 12.75 18.90
CA ILE A 146 -14.15 14.01 18.60
C ILE A 146 -15.65 13.81 18.80
N GLN A 147 -16.22 12.71 18.29
CA GLN A 147 -17.63 12.41 18.44
C GLN A 147 -18.04 12.19 19.89
N PHE A 148 -17.21 11.50 20.66
CA PHE A 148 -17.43 11.29 22.10
C PHE A 148 -17.45 12.62 22.86
N ALA A 149 -16.45 13.48 22.63
CA ALA A 149 -16.34 14.79 23.27
C ALA A 149 -17.53 15.70 22.91
N THR A 150 -17.96 15.70 21.66
CA THR A 150 -19.10 16.52 21.20
C THR A 150 -20.43 16.01 21.74
N LEU A 151 -20.62 14.69 21.84
CA LEU A 151 -21.80 14.09 22.46
C LEU A 151 -21.89 14.44 23.96
N LEU A 152 -20.75 14.35 24.65
CA LEU A 152 -20.69 14.72 26.07
C LEU A 152 -21.04 16.20 26.28
N LEU A 153 -20.43 17.08 25.48
CA LEU A 153 -20.71 18.52 25.55
C LEU A 153 -22.17 18.85 25.22
N ALA A 154 -22.73 18.19 24.21
CA ALA A 154 -24.13 18.37 23.80
C ALA A 154 -25.07 17.92 24.92
N ALA A 155 -24.76 16.83 25.65
CA ALA A 155 -25.53 16.39 26.80
C ALA A 155 -25.50 17.42 27.92
N VAL A 156 -24.35 18.01 28.23
CA VAL A 156 -24.21 19.08 29.23
C VAL A 156 -24.99 20.33 28.81
N VAL A 157 -24.90 20.76 27.59
CA VAL A 157 -25.63 21.93 27.05
C VAL A 157 -27.14 21.70 27.12
N ALA A 158 -27.62 20.50 26.72
CA ALA A 158 -29.04 20.16 26.80
C ALA A 158 -29.58 20.20 28.25
N ALA A 159 -28.77 19.73 29.18
CA ALA A 159 -29.15 19.75 30.62
C ALA A 159 -29.16 21.15 31.22
N ALA A 160 -28.14 21.97 30.88
CA ALA A 160 -27.94 23.30 31.46
C ALA A 160 -28.89 24.36 30.85
N SER A 161 -28.99 24.40 29.51
CA SER A 161 -29.75 25.44 28.78
C SER A 161 -31.19 25.03 28.47
N ARG A 162 -31.54 23.76 28.62
CA ARG A 162 -32.80 23.12 28.16
C ARG A 162 -33.03 23.34 26.64
N SER A 163 -31.98 23.70 25.89
CA SER A 163 -32.04 23.93 24.45
C SER A 163 -31.58 22.69 23.70
N TYR A 164 -32.51 21.87 23.26
CA TYR A 164 -32.20 20.71 22.42
C TYR A 164 -31.64 21.09 21.02
N LEU A 165 -32.05 22.28 20.53
CA LEU A 165 -31.55 22.79 19.27
C LEU A 165 -30.05 23.07 19.30
N ALA A 166 -29.57 23.73 20.38
CA ALA A 166 -28.14 24.00 20.55
C ALA A 166 -27.33 22.70 20.69
N ALA A 167 -27.86 21.72 21.41
CA ALA A 167 -27.23 20.40 21.53
C ALA A 167 -27.15 19.67 20.16
N MET A 168 -28.22 19.70 19.35
CA MET A 168 -28.23 19.12 18.01
C MET A 168 -27.23 19.79 17.07
N LEU A 169 -27.13 21.11 17.09
CA LEU A 169 -26.14 21.85 16.29
C LEU A 169 -24.70 21.47 16.68
N LEU A 170 -24.41 21.32 17.98
CA LEU A 170 -23.10 20.85 18.46
C LEU A 170 -22.76 19.45 17.94
N VAL A 171 -23.71 18.51 17.99
CA VAL A 171 -23.50 17.15 17.45
C VAL A 171 -23.26 17.19 15.95
N MET A 172 -24.00 18.01 15.20
CA MET A 172 -23.77 18.20 13.76
C MET A 172 -22.36 18.73 13.45
N ILE A 173 -21.92 19.76 14.17
CA ILE A 173 -20.58 20.32 14.02
C ILE A 173 -19.52 19.26 14.32
N GLY A 174 -19.69 18.51 15.40
CA GLY A 174 -18.78 17.44 15.76
C GLY A 174 -18.74 16.31 14.74
N MET A 175 -19.89 15.96 14.14
CA MET A 175 -19.96 14.96 13.09
C MET A 175 -19.23 15.44 11.82
N ILE A 176 -19.39 16.69 11.44
CA ILE A 176 -18.67 17.27 10.28
C ILE A 176 -17.16 17.29 10.57
N ALA A 177 -16.74 17.73 11.75
CA ALA A 177 -15.33 17.73 12.14
C ALA A 177 -14.73 16.32 12.14
N ALA A 178 -15.44 15.34 12.70
CA ALA A 178 -15.02 13.93 12.69
C ALA A 178 -14.89 13.38 11.25
N LEU A 179 -15.84 13.72 10.38
CA LEU A 179 -15.81 13.32 8.95
C LEU A 179 -14.61 13.92 8.21
N VAL A 180 -14.32 15.20 8.41
CA VAL A 180 -13.17 15.89 7.79
C VAL A 180 -11.85 15.25 8.23
N VAL A 181 -11.71 14.98 9.54
CA VAL A 181 -10.52 14.32 10.08
C VAL A 181 -10.39 12.89 9.55
N ALA A 182 -11.48 12.12 9.50
CA ALA A 182 -11.49 10.78 8.94
C ALA A 182 -11.08 10.80 7.46
N ALA A 183 -11.64 11.71 6.66
CA ALA A 183 -11.29 11.88 5.25
C ALA A 183 -9.80 12.21 5.07
N TYR A 184 -9.28 13.20 5.80
CA TYR A 184 -7.86 13.57 5.74
C TYR A 184 -6.94 12.40 6.08
N ARG A 185 -7.26 11.63 7.13
CA ARG A 185 -6.48 10.45 7.53
C ARG A 185 -6.62 9.30 6.54
N SER A 186 -7.76 9.13 5.89
CA SER A 186 -7.97 8.09 4.89
C SER A 186 -7.04 8.26 3.67
N TYR A 187 -6.76 9.49 3.25
CA TYR A 187 -5.83 9.76 2.16
C TYR A 187 -4.38 9.37 2.47
N GLN A 188 -3.99 9.29 3.73
CA GLN A 188 -2.69 8.77 4.14
C GLN A 188 -2.52 7.28 3.80
N PHE A 189 -3.62 6.54 3.83
CA PHE A 189 -3.67 5.10 3.57
C PHE A 189 -4.38 4.76 2.25
N TRP A 190 -4.53 5.76 1.37
CA TRP A 190 -5.21 5.60 0.09
C TRP A 190 -4.69 4.42 -0.76
N PRO A 191 -3.37 4.16 -0.91
CA PRO A 191 -2.87 3.07 -1.73
C PRO A 191 -2.81 1.70 -1.01
N MET A 192 -3.32 1.58 0.22
CA MET A 192 -3.08 0.41 1.06
C MET A 192 -3.52 -0.90 0.42
N ALA A 193 -4.73 -0.98 -0.12
CA ALA A 193 -5.23 -2.19 -0.76
C ALA A 193 -4.42 -2.55 -2.02
N LEU A 194 -3.89 -1.54 -2.74
CA LEU A 194 -2.99 -1.73 -3.88
C LEU A 194 -1.61 -2.23 -3.44
N VAL A 195 -1.08 -1.69 -2.34
CA VAL A 195 0.20 -2.14 -1.76
C VAL A 195 0.09 -3.60 -1.31
N GLN A 196 -0.99 -3.97 -0.64
CA GLN A 196 -1.25 -5.36 -0.24
C GLN A 196 -1.46 -6.29 -1.45
N ALA A 197 -2.18 -5.83 -2.48
CA ALA A 197 -2.40 -6.58 -3.70
C ALA A 197 -1.10 -6.88 -4.45
N ASP A 198 -0.16 -5.95 -4.44
CA ASP A 198 1.16 -6.07 -5.09
C ASP A 198 2.18 -6.83 -4.22
N HIS A 199 2.06 -6.73 -2.89
CA HIS A 199 2.98 -7.30 -1.90
C HIS A 199 2.22 -7.98 -0.75
N PRO A 200 1.59 -9.14 -0.98
CA PRO A 200 0.74 -9.81 0.00
C PRO A 200 1.48 -10.26 1.27
N GLN A 201 2.80 -10.40 1.21
CA GLN A 201 3.65 -10.87 2.31
C GLN A 201 4.02 -9.77 3.34
N LEU A 202 3.69 -8.49 3.07
CA LEU A 202 4.02 -7.40 4.00
C LEU A 202 3.13 -7.42 5.23
N ASN A 203 3.72 -7.17 6.40
CA ASN A 203 2.96 -7.00 7.64
C ASN A 203 2.25 -5.63 7.70
N ALA A 204 1.40 -5.42 8.72
CA ALA A 204 0.61 -4.20 8.84
C ALA A 204 1.46 -2.94 8.95
N GLU A 205 2.55 -2.99 9.71
CA GLU A 205 3.45 -1.86 9.92
C GLU A 205 4.14 -1.45 8.63
N GLN A 206 4.73 -2.42 7.92
CA GLN A 206 5.40 -2.20 6.63
C GLN A 206 4.45 -1.63 5.56
N VAL A 207 3.20 -2.14 5.50
CA VAL A 207 2.20 -1.62 4.57
C VAL A 207 1.84 -0.18 4.91
N MET A 208 1.62 0.13 6.19
CA MET A 208 1.26 1.48 6.62
C MET A 208 2.39 2.48 6.40
N GLU A 209 3.64 2.11 6.71
CA GLU A 209 4.81 2.94 6.50
C GLU A 209 5.00 3.25 5.01
N ARG A 210 4.88 2.22 4.16
CA ARG A 210 4.95 2.39 2.70
C ARG A 210 3.84 3.29 2.16
N CYS A 211 2.61 3.17 2.68
CA CYS A 211 1.52 4.07 2.31
C CYS A 211 1.81 5.53 2.69
N LYS A 212 2.33 5.76 3.90
CA LYS A 212 2.71 7.10 4.35
C LYS A 212 3.76 7.72 3.43
N ALA A 213 4.85 7.00 3.15
CA ALA A 213 5.91 7.45 2.25
C ALA A 213 5.40 7.77 0.84
N MET A 214 4.52 6.93 0.27
CA MET A 214 3.96 7.13 -1.06
C MET A 214 3.01 8.33 -1.15
N THR A 215 2.28 8.65 -0.08
CA THR A 215 1.25 9.71 -0.05
C THR A 215 1.76 11.05 0.49
N GLU A 216 2.97 11.08 1.03
CA GLU A 216 3.58 12.32 1.53
C GLU A 216 3.69 13.38 0.44
N GLY A 217 3.22 14.60 0.74
CA GLY A 217 3.15 15.72 -0.22
C GLY A 217 2.14 15.54 -1.37
N ARG A 218 1.37 14.44 -1.43
CA ARG A 218 0.46 14.12 -2.55
C ARG A 218 -1.00 13.94 -2.16
N LYS A 219 -1.35 14.09 -0.88
CA LYS A 219 -2.72 13.87 -0.39
C LYS A 219 -3.72 14.76 -1.13
N PHE A 220 -3.35 16.01 -1.41
CA PHE A 220 -4.21 16.93 -2.16
C PHE A 220 -4.37 16.48 -3.63
N ASP A 221 -3.33 16.01 -4.28
CA ASP A 221 -3.40 15.48 -5.65
C ASP A 221 -4.35 14.26 -5.72
N LEU A 222 -4.32 13.38 -4.71
CA LEU A 222 -5.22 12.23 -4.59
C LEU A 222 -6.67 12.67 -4.33
N PHE A 223 -6.87 13.66 -3.47
CA PHE A 223 -8.19 14.25 -3.25
C PHE A 223 -8.78 14.82 -4.54
N VAL A 224 -8.00 15.60 -5.30
CA VAL A 224 -8.45 16.15 -6.59
C VAL A 224 -8.65 15.06 -7.64
N PHE A 225 -7.87 13.96 -7.58
CA PHE A 225 -8.11 12.79 -8.43
C PHE A 225 -9.49 12.19 -8.13
N ASP A 226 -9.84 11.94 -6.86
CA ASP A 226 -11.14 11.42 -6.47
C ASP A 226 -12.29 12.40 -6.79
N LEU A 227 -12.08 13.70 -6.52
CA LEU A 227 -13.04 14.75 -6.83
C LEU A 227 -13.37 14.81 -8.34
N SER A 228 -12.41 14.48 -9.20
CA SER A 228 -12.61 14.45 -10.65
C SER A 228 -13.59 13.40 -11.15
N TYR A 229 -14.04 12.48 -10.27
CA TYR A 229 -15.11 11.51 -10.54
C TYR A 229 -16.46 11.93 -9.96
N LEU A 230 -16.53 13.11 -9.29
CA LEU A 230 -17.76 13.55 -8.64
C LEU A 230 -18.95 13.63 -9.63
N GLY A 231 -18.74 14.23 -10.82
CA GLY A 231 -19.78 14.30 -11.85
C GLY A 231 -20.27 12.92 -12.29
N TRP A 232 -19.36 11.95 -12.45
CA TRP A 232 -19.70 10.57 -12.77
C TRP A 232 -20.47 9.89 -11.63
N ASN A 233 -20.12 10.18 -10.37
CA ASN A 233 -20.82 9.63 -9.20
C ASN A 233 -22.25 10.20 -9.10
N ILE A 234 -22.43 11.50 -9.37
CA ILE A 234 -23.77 12.12 -9.42
C ILE A 234 -24.61 11.47 -10.52
N LEU A 235 -24.06 11.30 -11.72
CA LEU A 235 -24.76 10.65 -12.83
C LEU A 235 -25.08 9.18 -12.49
N SER A 236 -24.19 8.50 -11.79
CA SER A 236 -24.43 7.12 -11.31
C SER A 236 -25.59 7.06 -10.31
N LEU A 237 -25.73 8.07 -9.45
CA LEU A 237 -26.85 8.15 -8.50
C LEU A 237 -28.18 8.29 -9.23
N LEU A 238 -28.24 9.12 -10.28
CA LEU A 238 -29.44 9.30 -11.10
C LEU A 238 -29.86 8.01 -11.85
N THR A 239 -28.92 7.11 -12.14
CA THR A 239 -29.20 5.80 -12.76
C THR A 239 -29.40 4.67 -11.75
N GLY A 240 -29.67 4.98 -10.49
CA GLY A 240 -29.80 3.97 -9.42
C GLY A 240 -28.52 3.13 -9.20
N GLY A 241 -27.35 3.66 -9.52
CA GLY A 241 -26.07 2.99 -9.37
C GLY A 241 -25.68 2.07 -10.54
N ILE A 242 -26.52 1.86 -11.54
CA ILE A 242 -26.24 0.99 -12.70
C ILE A 242 -25.00 1.48 -13.44
N LEU A 243 -24.91 2.76 -13.75
CA LEU A 243 -23.77 3.36 -14.44
C LEU A 243 -22.47 3.19 -13.64
N SER A 244 -22.56 3.21 -12.32
CA SER A 244 -21.40 2.95 -11.45
C SER A 244 -20.81 1.55 -11.66
N VAL A 245 -21.65 0.54 -11.79
CA VAL A 245 -21.20 -0.85 -11.99
C VAL A 245 -20.65 -1.07 -13.40
N LEU A 246 -21.39 -0.56 -14.41
CA LEU A 246 -21.09 -0.86 -15.80
C LEU A 246 -19.86 -0.09 -16.34
N TYR A 247 -19.61 1.11 -15.82
CA TYR A 247 -18.59 1.98 -16.41
C TYR A 247 -17.70 2.70 -15.38
N VAL A 248 -18.32 3.41 -14.40
CA VAL A 248 -17.57 4.35 -13.55
C VAL A 248 -16.59 3.64 -12.63
N ALA A 249 -17.00 2.53 -11.98
CA ALA A 249 -16.14 1.77 -11.09
C ALA A 249 -15.00 1.08 -11.85
N PRO A 250 -15.22 0.31 -12.94
CA PRO A 250 -14.16 -0.21 -13.79
C PRO A 250 -13.15 0.87 -14.23
N TYR A 251 -13.65 1.99 -14.73
CA TYR A 251 -12.83 3.11 -15.18
C TYR A 251 -11.99 3.71 -14.05
N LYS A 252 -12.62 3.99 -12.89
CA LYS A 252 -11.92 4.53 -11.72
C LYS A 252 -10.87 3.56 -11.21
N MET A 253 -11.20 2.26 -11.12
CA MET A 253 -10.30 1.24 -10.56
C MET A 253 -9.03 1.09 -11.40
N ILE A 254 -9.15 1.01 -12.73
CA ILE A 254 -7.96 0.93 -13.59
C ILE A 254 -7.14 2.23 -13.56
N ALA A 255 -7.80 3.40 -13.51
CA ALA A 255 -7.12 4.69 -13.35
C ALA A 255 -6.37 4.77 -12.00
N THR A 256 -6.98 4.26 -10.94
CA THR A 256 -6.35 4.15 -9.61
C THR A 256 -5.10 3.26 -9.65
N ALA A 257 -5.14 2.15 -10.41
CA ALA A 257 -3.97 1.29 -10.61
C ALA A 257 -2.83 2.03 -11.33
N PHE A 258 -3.12 2.88 -12.32
CA PHE A 258 -2.11 3.71 -12.98
C PHE A 258 -1.54 4.80 -12.06
N VAL A 259 -2.37 5.44 -11.24
CA VAL A 259 -1.91 6.41 -10.23
C VAL A 259 -0.99 5.74 -9.20
N TYR A 260 -1.35 4.55 -8.74
CA TYR A 260 -0.51 3.77 -7.83
C TYR A 260 0.87 3.47 -8.43
N GLU A 261 0.93 3.05 -9.68
CA GLU A 261 2.21 2.79 -10.35
C GLU A 261 3.04 4.06 -10.57
N GLU A 262 2.40 5.18 -10.87
CA GLU A 262 3.10 6.46 -10.95
C GLU A 262 3.68 6.87 -9.58
N MET A 263 2.96 6.61 -8.50
CA MET A 263 3.47 6.83 -7.14
C MET A 263 4.62 5.87 -6.77
N LYS A 264 4.53 4.61 -7.21
CA LYS A 264 5.55 3.59 -7.01
C LYS A 264 6.84 3.87 -7.79
N GLY A 265 6.75 4.53 -8.95
CA GLY A 265 7.88 4.84 -9.84
C GLY A 265 8.86 5.90 -9.31
N ARG A 266 8.60 6.51 -8.14
CA ARG A 266 9.65 7.26 -7.45
C ARG A 266 10.56 6.26 -6.72
N PRO A 267 11.85 6.20 -7.07
CA PRO A 267 12.80 5.49 -6.24
C PRO A 267 12.75 6.10 -4.84
N VAL A 268 12.69 5.23 -3.83
CA VAL A 268 12.89 5.66 -2.43
C VAL A 268 14.29 6.25 -2.40
N MET A 269 14.41 7.54 -2.14
CA MET A 269 15.71 8.18 -1.93
C MET A 269 16.28 7.57 -0.65
N VAL A 270 17.59 7.38 -0.59
CA VAL A 270 18.26 6.82 0.60
C VAL A 270 17.93 7.63 1.87
N ASP A 271 17.59 8.91 1.71
CA ASP A 271 17.18 9.81 2.79
C ASP A 271 15.80 9.49 3.41
N ASP A 272 14.96 8.70 2.70
CA ASP A 272 13.63 8.27 3.17
C ASP A 272 13.66 6.96 3.98
N ILE A 273 14.82 6.31 4.08
CA ILE A 273 14.98 5.04 4.82
C ILE A 273 15.28 5.36 6.28
N LYS A 274 14.27 5.38 7.13
CA LYS A 274 14.48 5.33 8.57
C LYS A 274 15.09 3.98 8.94
N PRO A 275 16.10 3.93 9.83
CA PRO A 275 16.68 2.67 10.27
C PRO A 275 15.59 1.82 10.94
N SER A 276 15.35 0.64 10.40
CA SER A 276 14.52 -0.37 11.03
C SER A 276 15.25 -0.89 12.25
N THR A 277 14.67 -0.75 13.42
CA THR A 277 15.15 -1.37 14.65
C THR A 277 14.73 -2.84 14.58
N ASP A 278 15.62 -3.71 14.15
CA ASP A 278 15.45 -5.15 14.37
C ASP A 278 15.45 -5.40 15.88
N GLY A 279 14.53 -6.24 16.37
CA GLY A 279 14.27 -6.48 17.78
C GLY A 279 15.44 -6.93 18.68
N ASN A 280 16.68 -6.79 18.22
CA ASN A 280 17.92 -7.10 18.93
C ASN A 280 18.74 -5.85 19.34
N GLY A 281 18.16 -4.66 19.34
CA GLY A 281 18.77 -3.48 19.97
C GLY A 281 20.04 -2.94 19.31
N MET A 282 20.38 -3.38 18.11
CA MET A 282 21.55 -2.87 17.36
C MET A 282 21.11 -1.77 16.41
N THR A 283 21.24 -0.54 16.84
CA THR A 283 21.04 0.65 16.02
C THR A 283 22.23 0.78 15.06
N ILE A 284 22.04 0.41 13.80
CA ILE A 284 23.04 0.70 12.76
C ILE A 284 22.75 2.12 12.27
N ALA A 285 23.46 3.09 12.82
CA ALA A 285 23.47 4.45 12.30
C ALA A 285 24.18 4.45 10.93
N VAL A 286 23.41 4.52 9.86
CA VAL A 286 23.96 4.73 8.52
C VAL A 286 24.21 6.22 8.36
N ASP A 287 25.50 6.64 8.38
CA ASP A 287 25.89 8.01 8.09
C ASP A 287 25.68 8.29 6.58
N PRO A 288 24.74 9.17 6.21
CA PRO A 288 24.42 9.46 4.80
C PRO A 288 25.62 9.99 4.01
N LYS A 289 26.59 10.63 4.68
CA LYS A 289 27.79 11.19 4.05
C LYS A 289 28.81 10.14 3.59
N LYS A 290 28.79 8.94 4.16
CA LYS A 290 29.65 7.81 3.75
C LYS A 290 29.13 7.08 2.51
N LEU A 291 27.85 7.18 2.20
CA LEU A 291 27.20 6.54 1.03
C LEU A 291 27.33 7.36 -0.27
N MET A 292 27.56 8.67 -0.12
CA MET A 292 27.76 9.55 -1.26
C MET A 292 29.24 9.93 -1.37
N GLY A 293 30.14 9.24 -1.83
CA GLY A 293 31.56 9.58 -2.02
C GLY A 293 31.82 11.00 -2.58
N ILE A 294 31.36 12.05 -1.87
CA ILE A 294 31.62 13.45 -2.11
C ILE A 294 32.45 13.96 -0.94
N GLY A 295 33.73 13.78 -1.05
CA GLY A 295 34.75 14.39 -0.22
C GLY A 295 35.86 14.89 -1.10
N SER A 296 35.82 16.18 -1.42
CA SER A 296 36.95 16.86 -2.01
C SER A 296 38.11 16.87 -1.01
N THR A 297 39.27 16.40 -1.39
CA THR A 297 40.54 17.11 -1.26
C THR A 297 41.69 16.23 -1.73
N GLY A 298 42.40 16.74 -2.63
CA GLY A 298 43.81 16.79 -2.88
C GLY A 298 44.72 15.57 -2.63
N GLY A 299 45.36 15.09 -3.66
CA GLY A 299 46.72 14.60 -3.49
C GLY A 299 47.04 13.23 -4.07
N LYS A 300 47.72 13.28 -5.20
CA LYS A 300 48.67 12.28 -5.76
C LYS A 300 48.13 11.11 -6.56
N LYS A 301 48.34 11.26 -7.87
CA LYS A 301 48.41 10.23 -8.91
C LYS A 301 49.36 9.08 -8.52
N PRO A 302 48.96 7.85 -8.82
CA PRO A 302 49.88 6.93 -9.46
C PRO A 302 49.40 6.55 -10.86
N THR A 303 50.24 6.78 -11.79
CA THR A 303 50.22 6.25 -13.14
C THR A 303 50.33 4.73 -13.09
N SER A 304 49.38 4.01 -13.66
CA SER A 304 49.60 2.70 -14.25
C SER A 304 48.69 2.53 -15.44
N HIS A 305 49.35 2.26 -16.56
CA HIS A 305 48.80 1.99 -17.88
C HIS A 305 47.84 0.81 -17.84
N ILE A 306 46.62 1.03 -18.32
CA ILE A 306 45.75 -0.03 -18.84
C ILE A 306 45.38 0.33 -20.27
N PRO A 307 45.50 -0.63 -21.22
CA PRO A 307 45.30 -0.37 -22.63
C PRO A 307 43.85 -0.04 -22.96
N ALA A 308 43.68 0.96 -23.78
CA ALA A 308 42.39 1.31 -24.38
C ALA A 308 42.00 0.22 -25.38
N ALA A 309 41.00 -0.60 -25.04
CA ALA A 309 40.25 -1.37 -26.05
C ALA A 309 38.84 -1.65 -25.53
N SER A 310 37.94 -1.22 -26.34
CA SER A 310 36.53 -1.50 -26.57
C SER A 310 35.53 -0.59 -25.86
N ARG A 311 35.12 0.38 -26.62
CA ARG A 311 33.91 1.21 -26.45
C ARG A 311 32.68 0.40 -26.84
N ALA A 312 31.70 0.55 -26.01
CA ALA A 312 30.28 0.17 -25.96
C ALA A 312 30.02 -0.83 -24.83
N ALA A 313 30.46 -0.49 -23.63
CA ALA A 313 30.06 -1.25 -22.47
C ALA A 313 28.58 -0.92 -22.17
N GLY A 314 27.67 -1.72 -22.70
CA GLY A 314 26.31 -1.84 -22.20
C GLY A 314 26.34 -2.16 -20.70
N ALA A 315 25.23 -1.93 -20.01
CA ALA A 315 25.11 -2.33 -18.60
C ALA A 315 25.25 -3.84 -18.46
N ALA A 316 25.95 -4.30 -17.42
CA ALA A 316 26.15 -5.71 -17.16
C ALA A 316 26.16 -6.03 -15.67
N LEU A 317 26.00 -7.32 -15.33
CA LEU A 317 26.24 -7.88 -14.01
C LEU A 317 27.53 -8.70 -14.07
N GLU A 318 28.50 -8.35 -13.24
CA GLU A 318 29.78 -9.06 -13.17
C GLU A 318 29.89 -9.85 -11.87
N GLY A 319 30.19 -11.14 -11.97
CA GLY A 319 30.47 -11.97 -10.80
C GLY A 319 31.84 -11.61 -10.19
N VAL A 320 31.83 -11.12 -8.96
CA VAL A 320 33.04 -10.80 -8.19
C VAL A 320 33.49 -11.98 -7.35
N ALA A 321 32.55 -12.66 -6.71
CA ALA A 321 32.80 -13.82 -5.87
C ALA A 321 31.70 -14.88 -6.02
N GLY A 322 32.04 -16.12 -5.68
CA GLY A 322 31.11 -17.24 -5.70
C GLY A 322 30.96 -17.91 -7.07
N MET A 323 29.77 -18.47 -7.30
CA MET A 323 29.50 -19.32 -8.49
C MET A 323 29.77 -18.61 -9.83
N TYR A 324 29.55 -17.31 -9.89
CA TYR A 324 29.69 -16.51 -11.10
C TYR A 324 30.96 -15.65 -11.14
N ALA A 325 31.92 -15.91 -10.24
CA ALA A 325 33.19 -15.14 -10.23
C ALA A 325 33.86 -15.14 -11.61
N GLY A 326 34.20 -13.94 -12.11
CA GLY A 326 34.79 -13.74 -13.43
C GLY A 326 33.83 -13.81 -14.62
N SER A 327 32.54 -14.08 -14.38
CA SER A 327 31.51 -14.10 -15.46
C SER A 327 30.86 -12.72 -15.59
N SER A 328 30.48 -12.35 -16.82
CA SER A 328 29.71 -11.13 -17.10
C SER A 328 28.41 -11.48 -17.81
N TYR A 329 27.31 -10.86 -17.35
CA TYR A 329 25.98 -11.02 -17.91
C TYR A 329 25.48 -9.65 -18.40
N PRO A 330 25.32 -9.42 -19.71
CA PRO A 330 24.85 -8.16 -20.24
C PRO A 330 23.37 -7.94 -19.91
N LEU A 331 23.02 -6.71 -19.53
CA LEU A 331 21.66 -6.29 -19.25
C LEU A 331 21.08 -5.49 -20.41
N GLU A 332 19.90 -5.88 -20.85
CA GLU A 332 19.12 -5.05 -21.76
C GLU A 332 18.53 -3.84 -21.03
N PRO A 333 18.59 -2.63 -21.61
CA PRO A 333 18.05 -1.44 -20.99
C PRO A 333 16.57 -1.60 -20.65
N ASN A 334 16.21 -1.21 -19.41
CA ASN A 334 14.85 -1.24 -18.90
C ASN A 334 14.19 -2.64 -18.80
N GLN A 335 14.94 -3.70 -18.97
CA GLN A 335 14.47 -5.08 -18.75
C GLN A 335 14.94 -5.61 -17.40
N PRO A 336 14.02 -6.14 -16.56
CA PRO A 336 14.39 -6.73 -15.27
C PRO A 336 15.00 -8.12 -15.47
N VAL A 337 16.08 -8.38 -14.73
CA VAL A 337 16.72 -9.70 -14.61
C VAL A 337 16.62 -10.16 -13.18
N ILE A 338 16.10 -11.36 -12.97
CA ILE A 338 15.93 -11.96 -11.64
C ILE A 338 17.12 -12.90 -11.38
N LEU A 339 17.72 -12.76 -10.21
CA LEU A 339 18.74 -13.63 -9.65
C LEU A 339 18.11 -14.51 -8.58
N GLY A 340 18.44 -15.81 -8.56
CA GLY A 340 17.88 -16.74 -7.58
C GLY A 340 18.32 -18.18 -7.84
N ARG A 341 17.88 -19.13 -7.00
CA ARG A 341 18.23 -20.55 -7.16
C ARG A 341 17.21 -21.40 -7.89
N ASP A 342 16.06 -20.85 -8.25
CA ASP A 342 14.99 -21.57 -8.92
C ASP A 342 14.86 -21.10 -10.37
N PRO A 343 15.13 -21.97 -11.37
CA PRO A 343 15.06 -21.60 -12.78
C PRO A 343 13.65 -21.21 -13.26
N ALA A 344 12.60 -21.57 -12.49
CA ALA A 344 11.24 -21.12 -12.80
C ALA A 344 11.03 -19.61 -12.61
N TYR A 345 11.87 -18.97 -11.78
CA TYR A 345 11.76 -17.55 -11.47
C TYR A 345 12.98 -16.74 -11.88
N ALA A 346 14.17 -17.35 -11.86
CA ALA A 346 15.42 -16.64 -12.04
C ALA A 346 16.01 -16.87 -13.45
N LYS A 347 16.54 -15.82 -14.05
CA LYS A 347 17.29 -15.87 -15.29
C LYS A 347 18.78 -16.16 -15.02
N ILE A 348 19.31 -15.64 -13.91
CA ILE A 348 20.64 -16.00 -13.41
C ILE A 348 20.43 -16.97 -12.23
N VAL A 349 20.70 -18.26 -12.48
CA VAL A 349 20.33 -19.35 -11.58
C VAL A 349 21.52 -19.83 -10.78
N PHE A 350 21.48 -19.68 -9.47
CA PHE A 350 22.47 -20.22 -8.55
C PHE A 350 22.23 -21.71 -8.25
N SER A 351 23.25 -22.42 -7.83
CA SER A 351 23.14 -23.85 -7.51
C SER A 351 22.15 -24.10 -6.37
N GLN A 352 21.52 -25.28 -6.37
CA GLN A 352 20.61 -25.71 -5.29
C GLN A 352 21.30 -25.75 -3.92
N GLY A 353 22.62 -25.92 -3.88
CA GLY A 353 23.44 -25.90 -2.65
C GLY A 353 23.63 -24.51 -2.04
N ALA A 354 23.29 -23.42 -2.77
CA ALA A 354 23.38 -22.05 -2.28
C ALA A 354 22.18 -21.73 -1.37
N GLN A 355 22.09 -22.37 -0.20
CA GLN A 355 20.93 -22.29 0.70
C GLN A 355 20.60 -20.87 1.18
N LYS A 356 21.58 -19.95 1.21
CA LYS A 356 21.37 -18.54 1.56
C LYS A 356 20.74 -17.71 0.43
N ILE A 357 20.74 -18.24 -0.80
CA ILE A 357 20.09 -17.58 -1.92
C ILE A 357 18.66 -18.11 -2.05
N SER A 358 17.67 -17.22 -2.02
CA SER A 358 16.25 -17.54 -2.18
C SER A 358 15.93 -17.99 -3.62
N ARG A 359 14.83 -18.71 -3.82
CA ARG A 359 14.36 -19.16 -5.15
C ARG A 359 14.26 -17.97 -6.12
N ARG A 360 13.63 -16.88 -5.70
CA ARG A 360 13.67 -15.54 -6.29
C ARG A 360 14.38 -14.65 -5.26
N HIS A 361 15.63 -14.28 -5.53
CA HIS A 361 16.43 -13.57 -4.53
C HIS A 361 16.35 -12.06 -4.69
N CYS A 362 16.79 -11.54 -5.83
CA CYS A 362 16.65 -10.13 -6.15
C CYS A 362 16.40 -9.92 -7.65
N GLU A 363 15.89 -8.75 -7.98
CA GLU A 363 15.66 -8.28 -9.33
C GLU A 363 16.57 -7.09 -9.60
N VAL A 364 17.29 -7.11 -10.72
CA VAL A 364 18.14 -6.02 -11.16
C VAL A 364 17.69 -5.55 -12.54
N MET A 365 17.54 -4.24 -12.72
CA MET A 365 17.19 -3.61 -13.99
C MET A 365 18.05 -2.37 -14.20
N PHE A 366 18.69 -2.26 -15.35
CA PHE A 366 19.40 -1.04 -15.74
C PHE A 366 18.41 -0.03 -16.33
N ASN A 367 18.28 1.14 -15.70
CA ASN A 367 17.47 2.22 -16.21
C ASN A 367 18.32 3.15 -17.09
N SER A 368 18.09 3.11 -18.42
CA SER A 368 18.85 3.87 -19.40
C SER A 368 18.61 5.39 -19.33
N GLN A 369 17.49 5.85 -18.79
CA GLN A 369 17.19 7.29 -18.70
C GLN A 369 17.98 7.97 -17.57
N VAL A 370 18.16 7.29 -16.43
CA VAL A 370 18.86 7.83 -15.26
C VAL A 370 20.28 7.22 -15.09
N GLN A 371 20.68 6.30 -15.98
CA GLN A 371 21.98 5.62 -15.98
C GLN A 371 22.31 4.96 -14.62
N LYS A 372 21.29 4.35 -13.97
CA LYS A 372 21.41 3.68 -12.68
C LYS A 372 20.73 2.30 -12.72
N TYR A 373 21.14 1.43 -11.79
CA TYR A 373 20.56 0.12 -11.61
C TYR A 373 19.45 0.18 -10.56
N ARG A 374 18.27 -0.30 -10.89
CA ARG A 374 17.20 -0.53 -9.95
C ARG A 374 17.32 -1.94 -9.43
N VAL A 375 17.56 -2.09 -8.13
CA VAL A 375 17.67 -3.37 -7.46
C VAL A 375 16.54 -3.52 -6.46
N THR A 376 15.86 -4.67 -6.46
CA THR A 376 14.79 -5.01 -5.52
C THR A 376 15.11 -6.34 -4.86
N ASP A 377 15.22 -6.37 -3.54
CA ASP A 377 15.44 -7.58 -2.76
C ASP A 377 14.11 -8.29 -2.47
N PHE A 378 14.01 -9.60 -2.81
CA PHE A 378 12.87 -10.48 -2.50
C PHE A 378 13.27 -11.62 -1.58
N SER A 379 14.49 -11.58 -1.06
CA SER A 379 15.08 -12.71 -0.37
C SER A 379 14.71 -12.78 1.12
N SER A 380 14.75 -13.97 1.66
CA SER A 380 14.62 -14.19 3.11
C SER A 380 15.89 -13.78 3.87
N ASN A 381 17.07 -14.00 3.25
CA ASN A 381 18.36 -13.76 3.90
C ASN A 381 18.97 -12.38 3.57
N GLY A 382 18.38 -11.60 2.67
CA GLY A 382 18.79 -10.24 2.31
C GLY A 382 19.77 -10.17 1.15
N THR A 383 19.68 -9.05 0.42
CA THR A 383 20.70 -8.56 -0.50
C THR A 383 21.42 -7.39 0.18
N TYR A 384 22.74 -7.41 0.19
CA TYR A 384 23.54 -6.43 0.92
C TYR A 384 24.39 -5.58 -0.02
N VAL A 385 24.51 -4.30 0.30
CA VAL A 385 25.38 -3.33 -0.36
C VAL A 385 26.27 -2.67 0.70
N ASN A 386 27.58 -2.76 0.55
CA ASN A 386 28.54 -2.24 1.55
C ASN A 386 28.26 -2.70 2.99
N GLY A 387 27.83 -3.96 3.16
CA GLY A 387 27.50 -4.55 4.45
C GLY A 387 26.11 -4.18 5.00
N SER A 388 25.37 -3.27 4.34
CA SER A 388 24.02 -2.88 4.73
C SER A 388 22.98 -3.64 3.91
N ARG A 389 21.96 -4.19 4.58
CA ARG A 389 20.88 -4.91 3.91
C ARG A 389 20.00 -3.94 3.13
N LEU A 390 19.67 -4.29 1.88
CA LEU A 390 18.66 -3.56 1.12
C LEU A 390 17.27 -3.74 1.74
N PRO A 391 16.41 -2.72 1.65
CA PRO A 391 15.03 -2.85 2.12
C PRO A 391 14.31 -3.91 1.29
N ALA A 392 13.69 -4.89 1.98
CA ALA A 392 12.97 -5.97 1.33
C ALA A 392 11.79 -5.43 0.50
N ASN A 393 11.62 -5.98 -0.70
CA ASN A 393 10.53 -5.66 -1.62
C ASN A 393 10.44 -4.18 -2.04
N SER A 394 11.48 -3.40 -1.80
CA SER A 394 11.55 -1.99 -2.18
C SER A 394 12.67 -1.76 -3.19
N PRO A 395 12.40 -1.12 -4.33
CA PRO A 395 13.41 -0.84 -5.33
C PRO A 395 14.37 0.25 -4.85
N VAL A 396 15.67 -0.01 -4.94
CA VAL A 396 16.75 0.94 -4.64
C VAL A 396 17.50 1.25 -5.92
N LEU A 397 17.85 2.51 -6.15
CA LEU A 397 18.69 2.93 -7.26
C LEU A 397 20.15 2.94 -6.82
N LEU A 398 20.95 2.11 -7.50
CA LEU A 398 22.38 1.95 -7.26
C LEU A 398 23.19 2.44 -8.47
N THR A 399 24.38 2.90 -8.20
CA THR A 399 25.30 3.36 -9.24
C THR A 399 26.09 2.19 -9.82
N ARG A 400 26.63 2.40 -11.02
CA ARG A 400 27.64 1.51 -11.61
C ARG A 400 28.83 1.34 -10.65
N GLY A 401 29.38 0.14 -10.56
CA GLY A 401 30.44 -0.22 -9.64
C GLY A 401 29.99 -0.71 -8.27
N THR A 402 28.69 -0.63 -7.96
CA THR A 402 28.14 -1.15 -6.68
C THR A 402 28.18 -2.67 -6.67
N GLU A 403 28.57 -3.26 -5.55
CA GLU A 403 28.59 -4.70 -5.32
C GLU A 403 27.40 -5.13 -4.47
N LEU A 404 26.73 -6.19 -4.93
CA LEU A 404 25.61 -6.84 -4.27
C LEU A 404 26.06 -8.16 -3.68
N ALA A 405 26.03 -8.33 -2.36
CA ALA A 405 26.24 -9.62 -1.70
C ALA A 405 24.86 -10.31 -1.49
N LEU A 406 24.72 -11.53 -1.99
CA LEU A 406 23.45 -12.26 -2.02
C LEU A 406 23.36 -13.25 -0.86
N GLY A 407 22.60 -12.90 0.19
CA GLY A 407 22.34 -13.74 1.37
C GLY A 407 23.54 -13.85 2.33
N ASP A 408 24.73 -13.82 1.82
CA ASP A 408 26.01 -13.80 2.53
C ASP A 408 27.11 -13.22 1.62
N ASN A 409 28.35 -13.14 2.11
CA ASN A 409 29.47 -12.61 1.33
C ASN A 409 30.12 -13.65 0.37
N ASN A 410 29.52 -14.83 0.21
CA ASN A 410 30.07 -15.88 -0.64
C ASN A 410 29.72 -15.66 -2.12
N ASN A 411 28.63 -14.94 -2.41
CA ASN A 411 28.19 -14.65 -3.77
C ASN A 411 28.02 -13.15 -3.94
N ILE A 412 28.96 -12.54 -4.68
CA ILE A 412 29.01 -11.09 -4.89
C ILE A 412 28.90 -10.80 -6.38
N ILE A 413 27.99 -9.91 -6.75
CA ILE A 413 27.73 -9.45 -8.12
C ILE A 413 27.93 -7.94 -8.16
N ARG A 414 28.76 -7.46 -9.09
CA ARG A 414 28.98 -6.02 -9.34
C ARG A 414 28.10 -5.52 -10.48
N LEU A 415 27.56 -4.35 -10.29
CA LEU A 415 26.80 -3.61 -11.29
C LEU A 415 27.77 -2.83 -12.20
N SER A 416 28.00 -3.22 -13.44
CA SER A 416 29.03 -2.63 -14.33
C SER A 416 28.45 -2.05 -15.62
#